data_210cd6faa96ee2e2bd568e507c3e2ad5
#
_entry.id   210cd6faa96ee2e2bd568e507c3e2ad5
#
_cell.length_a   1.000
_cell.length_b   1.000
_cell.length_c   1.000
_cell.angle_alpha   90.00
_cell.angle_beta   90.00
_cell.angle_gamma   90.00
#
_symmetry.space_group_name_H-M   'P 1'
#
loop_
_entity.id
_entity.type
_entity.pdbx_description
1 polymer ?
#
loop_
_entity_poly.entity_id
_entity_poly.type
_entity_poly.pdbx_seq_one_letter_code
_entity_poly.pdbx_strand_id
1 'polypeptide(L)'
;MKLEDRIYNVEYYVKKFNSWDVKEIIIDDQKAFWEIRKPGSQIQKVCLFRDGSNMYIYGEYGSYSFDKMTWLGSPYNLEYNNLGYQNKKMSYDTKNNVYMFDDEAATEDIIDWIKEVAVDRYDYHESEINLLLEKMDIRNAPYIDIIGFCYENECDDLIELLEFSMELYENSNDEIEYISYLRNSNLEAFDKVCDSQLWRAGKRISQNYLVSLMALKICGEKLKCQKEDENDR
;
A
#
# COMPACT_ATOMS: atom_id res chain seq x y z
N MET A 1 -2.80 11.47 5.36
CA MET A 1 -1.43 11.27 4.86
C MET A 1 -1.42 11.62 3.38
N LYS A 2 -0.54 12.53 2.96
CA LYS A 2 -0.42 12.99 1.57
C LYS A 2 0.22 11.90 0.70
N LEU A 3 0.08 11.98 -0.63
CA LEU A 3 0.71 11.04 -1.56
C LEU A 3 2.23 11.05 -1.42
N GLU A 4 2.76 12.26 -1.31
CA GLU A 4 4.19 12.53 -1.19
C GLU A 4 4.81 11.78 0.00
N ASP A 5 4.08 11.67 1.10
CA ASP A 5 4.52 10.99 2.32
C ASP A 5 4.64 9.46 2.16
N ARG A 6 4.09 8.91 1.06
CA ARG A 6 4.05 7.47 0.77
C ARG A 6 5.00 7.02 -0.33
N ILE A 7 5.64 7.95 -1.03
CA ILE A 7 6.52 7.63 -2.15
C ILE A 7 7.96 7.62 -1.68
N TYR A 8 8.61 6.47 -1.81
CA TYR A 8 10.03 6.39 -1.60
C TYR A 8 10.78 7.29 -2.61
N ASN A 9 11.70 8.13 -2.11
CA ASN A 9 12.47 9.06 -2.93
C ASN A 9 11.61 10.03 -3.77
N VAL A 10 10.60 10.62 -3.14
CA VAL A 10 9.62 11.53 -3.76
C VAL A 10 10.28 12.68 -4.52
N GLU A 11 11.37 13.26 -4.00
CA GLU A 11 12.08 14.39 -4.64
C GLU A 11 12.63 14.01 -6.02
N TYR A 12 13.15 12.77 -6.16
CA TYR A 12 13.59 12.25 -7.44
C TYR A 12 12.45 12.24 -8.45
N TYR A 13 11.29 11.72 -8.08
CA TYR A 13 10.15 11.64 -9.00
C TYR A 13 9.55 13.00 -9.33
N VAL A 14 9.47 13.91 -8.36
CA VAL A 14 9.03 15.30 -8.60
C VAL A 14 9.96 15.97 -9.61
N LYS A 15 11.28 15.89 -9.41
CA LYS A 15 12.26 16.45 -10.35
C LYS A 15 12.17 15.79 -11.72
N LYS A 16 12.03 14.46 -11.78
CA LYS A 16 11.88 13.70 -13.01
C LYS A 16 10.68 14.17 -13.81
N PHE A 17 9.49 14.21 -13.22
CA PHE A 17 8.26 14.54 -13.93
C PHE A 17 8.13 16.03 -14.27
N ASN A 18 8.72 16.92 -13.46
CA ASN A 18 8.79 18.34 -13.81
C ASN A 18 9.57 18.62 -15.10
N SER A 19 10.52 17.75 -15.47
CA SER A 19 11.25 17.84 -16.72
C SER A 19 10.52 17.22 -17.93
N TRP A 20 9.36 16.59 -17.73
CA TRP A 20 8.62 15.91 -18.78
C TRP A 20 7.57 16.83 -19.43
N ASP A 21 7.29 16.58 -20.72
CA ASP A 21 6.25 17.27 -21.48
C ASP A 21 4.87 16.75 -21.09
N VAL A 22 3.87 17.62 -21.19
CA VAL A 22 2.47 17.26 -20.93
C VAL A 22 1.61 17.50 -22.16
N LYS A 23 0.58 16.67 -22.32
CA LYS A 23 -0.38 16.76 -23.41
C LYS A 23 -1.78 16.45 -22.90
N GLU A 24 -2.74 17.24 -23.36
CA GLU A 24 -4.17 17.00 -23.18
C GLU A 24 -4.85 16.87 -24.55
N ILE A 25 -5.73 15.89 -24.68
CA ILE A 25 -6.61 15.74 -25.82
C ILE A 25 -8.02 15.52 -25.29
N ILE A 26 -8.92 16.47 -25.51
CA ILE A 26 -10.33 16.33 -25.26
C ILE A 26 -10.99 15.85 -26.54
N ILE A 27 -11.58 14.66 -26.51
CA ILE A 27 -12.26 14.07 -27.66
C ILE A 27 -13.73 14.51 -27.68
N ASP A 28 -14.39 14.41 -26.52
CA ASP A 28 -15.75 14.86 -26.26
C ASP A 28 -15.98 15.01 -24.74
N ASP A 29 -17.20 15.28 -24.32
CA ASP A 29 -17.56 15.47 -22.90
C ASP A 29 -17.29 14.22 -22.05
N GLN A 30 -17.20 13.05 -22.67
CA GLN A 30 -17.01 11.77 -21.99
C GLN A 30 -15.60 11.20 -22.17
N LYS A 31 -14.90 11.59 -23.23
CA LYS A 31 -13.61 10.99 -23.61
C LYS A 31 -12.51 12.03 -23.62
N ALA A 32 -11.49 11.75 -22.85
CA ALA A 32 -10.31 12.59 -22.78
C ALA A 32 -9.05 11.76 -22.48
N PHE A 33 -7.93 12.28 -22.93
CA PHE A 33 -6.64 11.67 -22.80
C PHE A 33 -5.62 12.69 -22.28
N TRP A 34 -4.85 12.29 -21.28
CA TRP A 34 -3.76 13.08 -20.73
C TRP A 34 -2.49 12.24 -20.73
N GLU A 35 -1.39 12.88 -21.02
CA GLU A 35 -0.08 12.25 -21.04
C GLU A 35 0.95 13.17 -20.39
N ILE A 36 1.83 12.58 -19.59
CA ILE A 36 3.10 13.17 -19.18
C ILE A 36 4.21 12.25 -19.70
N ARG A 37 5.16 12.80 -20.46
CA ARG A 37 6.15 12.03 -21.20
C ARG A 37 7.52 12.68 -21.16
N LYS A 38 8.57 11.87 -21.03
CA LYS A 38 9.95 12.33 -21.16
C LYS A 38 10.18 12.83 -22.59
N PRO A 39 10.75 14.03 -22.78
CA PRO A 39 11.08 14.58 -24.08
C PRO A 39 11.88 13.56 -24.94
N GLY A 40 11.44 13.36 -26.19
CA GLY A 40 12.08 12.43 -27.13
C GLY A 40 11.86 10.93 -26.88
N SER A 41 11.14 10.53 -25.83
CA SER A 41 10.86 9.13 -25.53
C SER A 41 9.45 8.72 -25.98
N GLN A 42 9.32 7.51 -26.53
CA GLN A 42 8.02 6.88 -26.84
C GLN A 42 7.55 5.95 -25.69
N ILE A 43 8.47 5.51 -24.85
CA ILE A 43 8.24 4.49 -23.83
C ILE A 43 8.05 5.13 -22.46
N GLN A 44 8.91 6.09 -22.09
CA GLN A 44 8.89 6.73 -20.77
C GLN A 44 7.76 7.76 -20.71
N LYS A 45 6.58 7.29 -20.32
CA LYS A 45 5.36 8.08 -20.20
C LYS A 45 4.40 7.50 -19.18
N VAL A 46 3.51 8.33 -18.67
CA VAL A 46 2.32 7.95 -17.92
C VAL A 46 1.12 8.62 -18.56
N CYS A 47 0.10 7.84 -18.82
CA CYS A 47 -1.10 8.27 -19.51
C CYS A 47 -2.33 8.03 -18.63
N LEU A 48 -3.30 8.93 -18.73
CA LEU A 48 -4.63 8.76 -18.21
C LEU A 48 -5.63 8.86 -19.35
N PHE A 49 -6.46 7.87 -19.51
CA PHE A 49 -7.57 7.87 -20.46
C PHE A 49 -8.89 7.76 -19.71
N ARG A 50 -9.83 8.64 -20.04
CA ARG A 50 -11.21 8.61 -19.57
C ARG A 50 -12.12 8.18 -20.70
N ASP A 51 -13.01 7.21 -20.42
CA ASP A 51 -14.11 6.81 -21.30
C ASP A 51 -15.39 6.73 -20.48
N GLY A 52 -16.20 7.78 -20.55
CA GLY A 52 -17.37 7.95 -19.70
C GLY A 52 -16.98 8.02 -18.21
N SER A 53 -17.49 7.07 -17.45
CA SER A 53 -17.15 6.92 -16.02
C SER A 53 -15.94 6.03 -15.75
N ASN A 54 -15.38 5.40 -16.78
CA ASN A 54 -14.23 4.51 -16.63
C ASN A 54 -12.92 5.27 -16.86
N MET A 55 -11.88 4.87 -16.14
CA MET A 55 -10.56 5.49 -16.24
C MET A 55 -9.49 4.42 -16.34
N TYR A 56 -8.47 4.72 -17.12
CA TYR A 56 -7.36 3.83 -17.38
C TYR A 56 -6.04 4.60 -17.23
N ILE A 57 -5.20 4.19 -16.30
CA ILE A 57 -3.83 4.68 -16.16
C ILE A 57 -2.93 3.62 -16.80
N TYR A 58 -1.97 4.04 -17.64
CA TYR A 58 -1.00 3.12 -18.20
C TYR A 58 0.31 3.83 -18.55
N GLY A 59 1.39 3.06 -18.60
CA GLY A 59 2.70 3.57 -18.97
C GLY A 59 3.85 2.86 -18.30
N GLU A 60 4.93 3.61 -18.01
CA GLU A 60 6.19 3.09 -17.48
C GLU A 60 6.02 2.34 -16.16
N TYR A 61 5.06 2.74 -15.34
CA TYR A 61 4.88 2.20 -13.97
C TYR A 61 3.70 1.24 -13.84
N GLY A 62 3.16 0.74 -14.94
CA GLY A 62 2.10 -0.24 -14.93
C GLY A 62 0.81 0.21 -15.60
N SER A 63 -0.23 -0.62 -15.45
CA SER A 63 -1.55 -0.37 -16.01
C SER A 63 -2.61 -0.62 -14.95
N TYR A 64 -3.54 0.35 -14.80
CA TYR A 64 -4.56 0.35 -13.77
C TYR A 64 -5.89 0.78 -14.38
N SER A 65 -6.97 0.05 -14.10
CA SER A 65 -8.31 0.36 -14.58
C SER A 65 -9.27 0.59 -13.41
N PHE A 66 -10.18 1.52 -13.60
CA PHE A 66 -11.14 1.95 -12.58
C PHE A 66 -12.54 2.05 -13.19
N ASP A 67 -13.51 1.49 -12.49
CA ASP A 67 -14.90 1.50 -12.90
C ASP A 67 -15.67 2.59 -12.13
N LYS A 68 -16.51 3.33 -12.84
CA LYS A 68 -17.42 4.33 -12.24
C LYS A 68 -16.72 5.44 -11.44
N MET A 69 -15.64 5.98 -11.98
CA MET A 69 -14.81 7.02 -11.36
C MET A 69 -15.15 8.44 -11.87
N THR A 70 -16.43 8.80 -11.86
CA THR A 70 -16.91 10.08 -12.41
C THR A 70 -16.27 11.33 -11.80
N TRP A 71 -15.82 11.28 -10.56
CA TRP A 71 -15.24 12.42 -9.85
C TRP A 71 -13.75 12.63 -10.14
N LEU A 72 -13.04 11.62 -10.62
CA LEU A 72 -11.65 11.69 -11.04
C LEU A 72 -11.50 12.10 -12.52
N GLY A 73 -12.51 12.70 -13.08
CA GLY A 73 -12.65 12.98 -14.51
C GLY A 73 -11.44 13.59 -15.24
N SER A 74 -10.40 14.02 -14.50
CA SER A 74 -9.18 14.58 -15.07
C SER A 74 -8.02 14.56 -14.07
N PRO A 75 -6.75 14.74 -14.51
CA PRO A 75 -5.59 14.89 -13.64
C PRO A 75 -5.68 16.11 -12.71
N TYR A 76 -6.52 17.09 -13.07
CA TYR A 76 -6.74 18.30 -12.26
C TYR A 76 -7.37 18.03 -10.89
N ASN A 77 -8.07 16.91 -10.76
CA ASN A 77 -8.86 16.55 -9.57
C ASN A 77 -8.27 15.34 -8.82
N LEU A 78 -7.01 14.99 -9.08
CA LEU A 78 -6.33 13.92 -8.37
C LEU A 78 -6.07 14.33 -6.92
N GLU A 79 -7.04 14.03 -6.05
CA GLU A 79 -6.94 14.20 -4.61
C GLU A 79 -6.54 12.89 -3.95
N TYR A 80 -5.47 12.92 -3.19
CA TYR A 80 -4.85 11.73 -2.56
C TYR A 80 -5.58 11.21 -1.35
N ASN A 81 -6.35 12.09 -0.70
CA ASN A 81 -7.13 11.72 0.47
C ASN A 81 -8.18 10.63 0.18
N ASN A 82 -8.30 10.25 -1.09
CA ASN A 82 -9.28 9.29 -1.58
C ASN A 82 -8.67 7.96 -2.09
N LEU A 83 -7.40 7.63 -1.74
CA LEU A 83 -6.79 6.35 -2.13
C LEU A 83 -7.67 5.14 -1.75
N GLY A 84 -8.26 5.15 -0.56
CA GLY A 84 -9.17 4.10 -0.12
C GLY A 84 -10.43 3.97 -0.99
N TYR A 85 -10.96 5.08 -1.52
CA TYR A 85 -12.07 5.05 -2.45
C TYR A 85 -11.63 4.59 -3.84
N GLN A 86 -10.47 5.04 -4.32
CA GLN A 86 -9.90 4.60 -5.59
C GLN A 86 -9.73 3.09 -5.60
N ASN A 87 -9.17 2.52 -4.52
CA ASN A 87 -8.99 1.08 -4.38
C ASN A 87 -10.33 0.30 -4.45
N LYS A 88 -11.44 0.87 -3.94
CA LYS A 88 -12.77 0.25 -4.05
C LYS A 88 -13.33 0.25 -5.47
N LYS A 89 -12.87 1.17 -6.31
CA LYS A 89 -13.32 1.35 -7.70
C LYS A 89 -12.41 0.71 -8.74
N MET A 90 -11.27 0.16 -8.32
CA MET A 90 -10.42 -0.62 -9.20
C MET A 90 -11.14 -1.85 -9.72
N SER A 91 -10.98 -2.17 -10.99
CA SER A 91 -11.42 -3.44 -11.54
C SER A 91 -10.68 -4.60 -10.84
N TYR A 92 -11.30 -5.77 -10.80
CA TYR A 92 -10.76 -6.94 -10.10
C TYR A 92 -9.34 -7.28 -10.57
N ASP A 93 -9.10 -7.24 -11.88
CA ASP A 93 -7.79 -7.56 -12.46
C ASP A 93 -6.70 -6.55 -12.09
N THR A 94 -7.08 -5.32 -11.81
CA THR A 94 -6.15 -4.25 -11.43
C THR A 94 -5.78 -4.28 -9.95
N LYS A 95 -6.68 -4.76 -9.08
CA LYS A 95 -6.44 -4.79 -7.63
C LYS A 95 -5.18 -5.56 -7.26
N ASN A 96 -4.90 -6.65 -7.95
CA ASN A 96 -3.73 -7.48 -7.70
C ASN A 96 -2.40 -6.79 -8.06
N ASN A 97 -2.44 -5.75 -8.92
CA ASN A 97 -1.25 -4.99 -9.33
C ASN A 97 -0.98 -3.75 -8.47
N VAL A 98 -1.92 -3.41 -7.58
CA VAL A 98 -1.84 -2.22 -6.73
C VAL A 98 -1.27 -2.52 -5.35
N TYR A 99 -1.45 -3.75 -4.90
CA TYR A 99 -0.86 -4.21 -3.65
C TYR A 99 0.33 -5.11 -3.94
N MET A 100 1.38 -4.90 -3.20
CA MET A 100 2.53 -5.80 -3.13
C MET A 100 2.57 -6.37 -1.72
N PHE A 101 3.01 -7.59 -1.60
CA PHE A 101 3.40 -8.15 -0.33
C PHE A 101 4.81 -7.67 -0.01
N ASP A 102 5.00 -7.23 1.20
CA ASP A 102 6.24 -6.70 1.76
C ASP A 102 6.49 -7.47 3.06
N ASP A 103 7.52 -8.29 3.08
CA ASP A 103 7.85 -9.20 4.18
C ASP A 103 8.28 -8.44 5.44
N GLU A 104 9.05 -7.35 5.30
CA GLU A 104 9.39 -6.50 6.44
C GLU A 104 8.12 -5.89 7.06
N ALA A 105 7.24 -5.40 6.21
CA ALA A 105 5.97 -4.86 6.65
C ALA A 105 5.02 -5.92 7.22
N ALA A 106 5.07 -7.16 6.73
CA ALA A 106 4.33 -8.27 7.31
C ALA A 106 4.79 -8.55 8.75
N THR A 107 6.09 -8.54 8.97
CA THR A 107 6.69 -8.67 10.29
C THR A 107 6.22 -7.57 11.25
N GLU A 108 6.22 -6.31 10.81
CA GLU A 108 5.73 -5.18 11.62
C GLU A 108 4.24 -5.35 11.97
N ASP A 109 3.42 -5.71 10.98
CA ASP A 109 1.99 -5.92 11.19
C ASP A 109 1.71 -7.11 12.13
N ILE A 110 2.52 -8.18 12.11
CA ILE A 110 2.44 -9.31 13.05
C ILE A 110 2.80 -8.84 14.47
N ILE A 111 3.88 -8.09 14.63
CA ILE A 111 4.30 -7.55 15.92
C ILE A 111 3.21 -6.65 16.52
N ASP A 112 2.60 -5.78 15.72
CA ASP A 112 1.52 -4.91 16.17
C ASP A 112 0.27 -5.71 16.54
N TRP A 113 -0.03 -6.79 15.82
CA TRP A 113 -1.11 -7.71 16.17
C TRP A 113 -0.85 -8.45 17.49
N ILE A 114 0.38 -8.93 17.74
CA ILE A 114 0.74 -9.54 19.04
C ILE A 114 0.45 -8.57 20.19
N LYS A 115 0.88 -7.32 20.05
CA LYS A 115 0.67 -6.28 21.06
C LYS A 115 -0.82 -6.06 21.34
N GLU A 116 -1.63 -5.93 20.29
CA GLU A 116 -3.07 -5.73 20.40
C GLU A 116 -3.74 -6.92 21.12
N VAL A 117 -3.42 -8.15 20.72
CA VAL A 117 -3.97 -9.36 21.35
C VAL A 117 -3.52 -9.51 22.81
N ALA A 118 -2.25 -9.23 23.11
CA ALA A 118 -1.73 -9.33 24.47
C ALA A 118 -2.39 -8.33 25.41
N VAL A 119 -2.64 -7.11 24.94
CA VAL A 119 -3.34 -6.07 25.71
C VAL A 119 -4.82 -6.42 25.89
N ASP A 120 -5.51 -6.77 24.79
CA ASP A 120 -6.97 -6.92 24.80
C ASP A 120 -7.44 -8.23 25.45
N ARG A 121 -6.65 -9.30 25.34
CA ARG A 121 -7.06 -10.62 25.77
C ARG A 121 -6.37 -11.10 27.06
N TYR A 122 -5.10 -10.73 27.23
CA TYR A 122 -4.28 -11.21 28.34
C TYR A 122 -4.02 -10.13 29.41
N ASP A 123 -4.61 -8.93 29.23
CA ASP A 123 -4.56 -7.82 30.19
C ASP A 123 -3.14 -7.28 30.48
N TYR A 124 -2.24 -7.42 29.48
CA TYR A 124 -0.90 -6.86 29.55
C TYR A 124 -0.90 -5.35 29.33
N HIS A 125 0.00 -4.63 29.99
CA HIS A 125 0.26 -3.25 29.63
C HIS A 125 1.13 -3.17 28.36
N GLU A 126 0.85 -2.18 27.49
CA GLU A 126 1.58 -1.98 26.25
C GLU A 126 3.11 -1.89 26.47
N SER A 127 3.55 -1.26 27.57
CA SER A 127 4.96 -1.15 27.92
C SER A 127 5.61 -2.50 28.29
N GLU A 128 4.85 -3.40 28.88
CA GLU A 128 5.33 -4.74 29.26
C GLU A 128 5.51 -5.61 28.04
N ILE A 129 4.50 -5.63 27.16
CA ILE A 129 4.60 -6.43 25.93
C ILE A 129 5.67 -5.90 24.99
N ASN A 130 5.88 -4.57 24.88
CA ASN A 130 6.98 -4.01 24.12
C ASN A 130 8.34 -4.49 24.64
N LEU A 131 8.54 -4.51 25.96
CA LEU A 131 9.78 -4.99 26.56
C LEU A 131 10.01 -6.50 26.32
N LEU A 132 8.94 -7.31 26.38
CA LEU A 132 9.00 -8.73 26.07
C LEU A 132 9.40 -8.99 24.62
N LEU A 133 8.78 -8.27 23.67
CA LEU A 133 9.09 -8.42 22.25
C LEU A 133 10.49 -7.91 21.88
N GLU A 134 10.99 -6.86 22.57
CA GLU A 134 12.38 -6.42 22.42
C GLU A 134 13.37 -7.50 22.91
N LYS A 135 13.09 -8.15 24.03
CA LYS A 135 13.94 -9.23 24.55
C LYS A 135 13.89 -10.48 23.66
N MET A 136 12.72 -10.78 23.12
CA MET A 136 12.50 -11.93 22.25
C MET A 136 13.25 -11.79 20.91
N ASP A 137 13.41 -10.54 20.44
CA ASP A 137 14.07 -10.22 19.14
C ASP A 137 13.59 -11.10 17.97
N ILE A 138 12.29 -11.12 17.75
CA ILE A 138 11.61 -12.00 16.78
C ILE A 138 12.24 -11.99 15.38
N ARG A 139 12.93 -10.89 15.01
CA ARG A 139 13.56 -10.72 13.70
C ARG A 139 14.89 -11.44 13.58
N ASN A 140 15.62 -11.57 14.69
CA ASN A 140 17.01 -12.09 14.69
C ASN A 140 17.16 -13.45 15.38
N ALA A 141 16.11 -13.95 16.02
CA ALA A 141 16.14 -15.21 16.78
C ALA A 141 15.14 -16.24 16.23
N PRO A 142 15.34 -16.77 15.00
CA PRO A 142 14.36 -17.64 14.33
C PRO A 142 14.11 -19.00 15.02
N TYR A 143 14.88 -19.33 16.07
CA TYR A 143 14.76 -20.58 16.82
C TYR A 143 14.75 -20.34 18.33
N ILE A 144 14.00 -19.35 18.80
CA ILE A 144 13.87 -19.13 20.25
C ILE A 144 13.05 -20.26 20.87
N ASP A 145 13.49 -20.76 22.00
CA ASP A 145 12.65 -21.60 22.86
C ASP A 145 11.60 -20.74 23.53
N ILE A 146 10.42 -20.64 22.91
CA ILE A 146 9.29 -19.82 23.40
C ILE A 146 8.89 -20.24 24.82
N ILE A 147 8.85 -21.54 25.08
CA ILE A 147 8.45 -22.07 26.38
C ILE A 147 9.47 -21.63 27.45
N GLY A 148 10.76 -21.85 27.19
CA GLY A 148 11.82 -21.41 28.08
C GLY A 148 11.84 -19.90 28.29
N PHE A 149 11.67 -19.13 27.20
CA PHE A 149 11.58 -17.68 27.24
C PHE A 149 10.41 -17.19 28.11
N CYS A 150 9.22 -17.79 27.95
CA CYS A 150 8.04 -17.40 28.75
C CYS A 150 8.22 -17.72 30.23
N TYR A 151 8.77 -18.89 30.58
CA TYR A 151 9.07 -19.21 32.00
C TYR A 151 10.10 -18.27 32.60
N GLU A 152 11.14 -17.87 31.89
CA GLU A 152 12.15 -16.94 32.35
C GLU A 152 11.63 -15.50 32.56
N ASN A 153 10.60 -15.12 31.78
CA ASN A 153 10.02 -13.76 31.80
C ASN A 153 8.63 -13.71 32.46
N GLU A 154 8.17 -14.79 33.10
CA GLU A 154 6.90 -14.89 33.84
C GLU A 154 5.68 -14.53 32.94
N CYS A 155 5.67 -15.00 31.66
CA CYS A 155 4.60 -14.76 30.70
C CYS A 155 4.05 -16.05 30.07
N ASP A 156 3.85 -17.08 30.89
CA ASP A 156 3.42 -18.43 30.48
C ASP A 156 2.07 -18.43 29.76
N ASP A 157 1.20 -17.48 30.04
CA ASP A 157 -0.09 -17.27 29.42
C ASP A 157 0.00 -16.78 27.96
N LEU A 158 1.17 -16.26 27.54
CA LEU A 158 1.43 -15.85 26.16
C LEU A 158 2.05 -16.95 25.29
N ILE A 159 2.35 -18.14 25.81
CA ILE A 159 3.04 -19.19 25.05
C ILE A 159 2.35 -19.47 23.73
N GLU A 160 1.03 -19.74 23.74
CA GLU A 160 0.29 -20.06 22.50
C GLU A 160 0.29 -18.90 21.49
N LEU A 161 0.19 -17.66 21.98
CA LEU A 161 0.22 -16.47 21.13
C LEU A 161 1.59 -16.28 20.46
N LEU A 162 2.67 -16.45 21.23
CA LEU A 162 4.03 -16.27 20.75
C LEU A 162 4.46 -17.41 19.81
N GLU A 163 4.11 -18.66 20.12
CA GLU A 163 4.35 -19.80 19.20
C GLU A 163 3.67 -19.59 17.86
N PHE A 164 2.37 -19.24 17.87
CA PHE A 164 1.63 -18.94 16.65
C PHE A 164 2.24 -17.78 15.86
N SER A 165 2.71 -16.74 16.57
CA SER A 165 3.31 -15.57 15.94
C SER A 165 4.66 -15.88 15.30
N MET A 166 5.46 -16.76 15.90
CA MET A 166 6.72 -17.22 15.31
C MET A 166 6.48 -18.03 14.04
N GLU A 167 5.51 -18.92 14.04
CA GLU A 167 5.14 -19.68 12.84
C GLU A 167 4.62 -18.76 11.73
N LEU A 168 3.85 -17.71 12.07
CA LEU A 168 3.45 -16.66 11.12
C LEU A 168 4.66 -15.94 10.54
N TYR A 169 5.60 -15.55 11.38
CA TYR A 169 6.82 -14.87 10.96
C TYR A 169 7.67 -15.75 10.02
N GLU A 170 7.87 -17.01 10.35
CA GLU A 170 8.62 -17.96 9.51
C GLU A 170 7.98 -18.12 8.10
N ASN A 171 6.66 -18.02 8.00
CA ASN A 171 5.92 -18.10 6.74
C ASN A 171 5.73 -16.74 6.06
N SER A 172 6.23 -15.62 6.62
CA SER A 172 6.00 -14.27 6.10
C SER A 172 6.95 -13.83 4.99
N ASN A 173 7.88 -14.67 4.57
CA ASN A 173 8.81 -14.36 3.48
C ASN A 173 8.14 -14.36 2.09
N ASP A 174 6.99 -15.02 1.94
CA ASP A 174 6.23 -15.11 0.70
C ASP A 174 4.72 -15.01 0.98
N GLU A 175 3.99 -14.23 0.15
CA GLU A 175 2.53 -14.04 0.32
C GLU A 175 1.75 -15.36 0.25
N ILE A 176 2.16 -16.29 -0.61
CA ILE A 176 1.45 -17.56 -0.81
C ILE A 176 1.62 -18.44 0.43
N GLU A 177 2.83 -18.53 0.96
CA GLU A 177 3.14 -19.30 2.17
C GLU A 177 2.40 -18.69 3.37
N TYR A 178 2.47 -17.38 3.55
CA TYR A 178 1.77 -16.67 4.60
C TYR A 178 0.26 -16.89 4.57
N ILE A 179 -0.39 -16.70 3.43
CA ILE A 179 -1.84 -16.92 3.27
C ILE A 179 -2.21 -18.39 3.43
N SER A 180 -1.36 -19.31 2.97
CA SER A 180 -1.58 -20.75 3.16
C SER A 180 -1.53 -21.14 4.63
N TYR A 181 -0.56 -20.61 5.37
CA TYR A 181 -0.47 -20.82 6.80
C TYR A 181 -1.72 -20.29 7.53
N LEU A 182 -2.10 -19.03 7.28
CA LEU A 182 -3.31 -18.45 7.88
C LEU A 182 -4.58 -19.27 7.63
N ARG A 183 -4.75 -19.82 6.43
CA ARG A 183 -5.93 -20.66 6.08
C ARG A 183 -5.97 -21.98 6.84
N ASN A 184 -4.83 -22.52 7.19
CA ASN A 184 -4.72 -23.81 7.85
C ASN A 184 -4.58 -23.71 9.37
N SER A 185 -4.35 -22.49 9.88
CA SER A 185 -4.19 -22.23 11.29
C SER A 185 -5.53 -22.02 12.01
N ASN A 186 -5.55 -22.26 13.31
CA ASN A 186 -6.74 -22.07 14.15
C ASN A 186 -6.80 -20.62 14.69
N LEU A 187 -6.97 -19.65 13.79
CA LEU A 187 -7.08 -18.22 14.16
C LEU A 187 -8.24 -17.93 15.15
N GLU A 188 -9.30 -18.74 15.11
CA GLU A 188 -10.46 -18.56 15.99
C GLU A 188 -10.09 -18.66 17.48
N ALA A 189 -8.93 -19.25 17.81
CA ALA A 189 -8.42 -19.34 19.17
C ALA A 189 -8.02 -17.96 19.72
N PHE A 190 -7.60 -17.01 18.86
CA PHE A 190 -7.04 -15.72 19.27
C PHE A 190 -7.98 -14.53 19.24
N ASP A 191 -9.17 -14.65 18.70
CA ASP A 191 -10.28 -13.70 18.65
C ASP A 191 -10.68 -13.24 17.23
N LYS A 192 -12.02 -13.07 17.05
CA LYS A 192 -12.65 -12.70 15.76
C LYS A 192 -12.37 -11.25 15.33
N VAL A 193 -11.94 -10.38 16.22
CA VAL A 193 -11.72 -8.96 15.93
C VAL A 193 -10.39 -8.73 15.23
N CYS A 194 -9.36 -9.47 15.60
CA CYS A 194 -7.99 -9.29 15.09
C CYS A 194 -7.70 -10.02 13.76
N ASP A 195 -8.55 -10.96 13.33
CA ASP A 195 -8.40 -11.70 12.07
C ASP A 195 -8.17 -10.80 10.85
N SER A 196 -8.88 -9.66 10.79
CA SER A 196 -8.82 -8.79 9.62
C SER A 196 -7.47 -8.10 9.46
N GLN A 197 -6.68 -7.96 10.51
CA GLN A 197 -5.35 -7.35 10.47
C GLN A 197 -4.36 -8.33 9.85
N LEU A 198 -4.30 -9.56 10.34
CA LEU A 198 -3.41 -10.60 9.82
C LEU A 198 -3.66 -10.90 8.33
N TRP A 199 -4.94 -10.95 7.89
CA TRP A 199 -5.26 -11.12 6.47
C TRP A 199 -4.79 -9.95 5.58
N ARG A 200 -4.38 -8.84 6.16
CA ARG A 200 -3.86 -7.65 5.48
C ARG A 200 -2.38 -7.39 5.76
N ALA A 201 -1.78 -8.17 6.65
CA ALA A 201 -0.38 -7.99 7.01
C ALA A 201 0.52 -8.06 5.76
N GLY A 202 1.52 -7.23 5.71
CA GLY A 202 2.43 -7.10 4.58
C GLY A 202 1.84 -6.51 3.30
N LYS A 203 0.52 -6.23 3.24
CA LYS A 203 -0.08 -5.62 2.05
C LYS A 203 0.19 -4.12 2.01
N ARG A 204 1.08 -3.73 1.12
CA ARG A 204 1.43 -2.32 0.89
C ARG A 204 0.97 -1.88 -0.49
N ILE A 205 0.65 -0.59 -0.62
CA ILE A 205 0.31 -0.02 -1.93
C ILE A 205 1.60 0.04 -2.76
N SER A 206 1.54 -0.51 -3.96
CA SER A 206 2.68 -0.55 -4.90
C SER A 206 3.25 0.84 -5.14
N GLN A 207 4.56 0.98 -5.01
CA GLN A 207 5.27 2.22 -5.33
C GLN A 207 5.03 2.64 -6.79
N ASN A 208 4.97 1.70 -7.73
CA ASN A 208 4.67 1.99 -9.13
C ASN A 208 3.31 2.65 -9.31
N TYR A 209 2.29 2.21 -8.57
CA TYR A 209 0.97 2.85 -8.59
C TYR A 209 1.04 4.28 -8.02
N LEU A 210 1.66 4.46 -6.86
CA LEU A 210 1.83 5.79 -6.24
C LEU A 210 2.60 6.75 -7.15
N VAL A 211 3.67 6.27 -7.80
CA VAL A 211 4.47 7.04 -8.76
C VAL A 211 3.64 7.41 -10.00
N SER A 212 2.77 6.52 -10.50
CA SER A 212 1.84 6.84 -11.59
C SER A 212 0.89 7.97 -11.21
N LEU A 213 0.35 7.95 -9.99
CA LEU A 213 -0.52 9.02 -9.48
C LEU A 213 0.24 10.35 -9.34
N MET A 214 1.49 10.32 -8.87
CA MET A 214 2.34 11.50 -8.77
C MET A 214 2.61 12.11 -10.16
N ALA A 215 2.93 11.29 -11.15
CA ALA A 215 3.13 11.75 -12.52
C ALA A 215 1.88 12.46 -13.06
N LEU A 216 0.69 11.90 -12.83
CA LEU A 216 -0.57 12.49 -13.27
C LEU A 216 -0.92 13.77 -12.49
N LYS A 217 -0.56 13.86 -11.20
CA LYS A 217 -0.71 15.10 -10.44
C LYS A 217 0.09 16.23 -11.08
N ILE A 218 1.39 15.99 -11.30
CA ILE A 218 2.28 16.96 -11.92
C ILE A 218 1.80 17.31 -13.34
N CYS A 219 1.26 16.34 -14.10
CA CYS A 219 0.62 16.58 -15.38
C CYS A 219 -0.50 17.62 -15.24
N GLY A 220 -1.42 17.43 -14.29
CA GLY A 220 -2.52 18.35 -14.04
C GLY A 220 -2.06 19.76 -13.64
N GLU A 221 -1.07 19.86 -12.77
CA GLU A 221 -0.49 21.13 -12.33
C GLU A 221 0.14 21.91 -13.51
N LYS A 222 0.94 21.23 -14.34
CA LYS A 222 1.56 21.84 -15.53
C LYS A 222 0.52 22.31 -16.57
N LEU A 223 -0.53 21.51 -16.81
CA LEU A 223 -1.61 21.89 -17.71
C LEU A 223 -2.42 23.09 -17.20
N LYS A 224 -2.61 23.22 -15.88
CA LYS A 224 -3.23 24.42 -15.29
C LYS A 224 -2.40 25.66 -15.59
N CYS A 225 -1.10 25.64 -15.30
CA CYS A 225 -0.20 26.75 -15.57
C CYS A 225 -0.21 27.14 -17.06
N GLN A 226 -0.19 26.17 -18.00
CA GLN A 226 -0.25 26.46 -19.43
C GLN A 226 -1.55 27.19 -19.84
N LYS A 227 -2.70 26.79 -19.26
CA LYS A 227 -4.00 27.45 -19.55
C LYS A 227 -4.09 28.86 -18.96
N GLU A 228 -3.48 29.08 -17.81
CA GLU A 228 -3.39 30.43 -17.19
C GLU A 228 -2.54 31.36 -18.07
N ASP A 229 -1.38 30.92 -18.52
CA ASP A 229 -0.49 31.66 -19.43
C ASP A 229 -1.14 31.99 -20.79
N GLU A 230 -2.02 31.13 -21.29
CA GLU A 230 -2.75 31.35 -22.55
C GLU A 230 -3.89 32.36 -22.40
N ASN A 231 -4.54 32.42 -21.22
CA ASN A 231 -5.62 33.37 -20.94
C ASN A 231 -5.10 34.79 -20.65
N ASP A 232 -3.84 34.95 -20.24
CA ASP A 232 -3.22 36.23 -19.92
C ASP A 232 -2.57 36.90 -21.16
N ARG A 233 -2.64 36.26 -22.34
CA ARG A 233 -2.15 36.75 -23.63
C ARG A 233 -3.28 37.20 -24.53
#